data_fc6786b44bfc88d436f392ac8f46a35a
#
_entry.id   fc6786b44bfc88d436f392ac8f46a35a
#
_cell.length_a   1.000
_cell.length_b   1.000
_cell.length_c   1.000
_cell.angle_alpha   90.00
_cell.angle_beta   90.00
_cell.angle_gamma   90.00
#
_symmetry.space_group_name_H-M   'P 1'
#
loop_
_entity.id
_entity.type
_entity.pdbx_description
1 polymer ?
#
loop_
_entity_poly.entity_id
_entity_poly.type
_entity_poly.pdbx_seq_one_letter_code
_entity_poly.pdbx_strand_id
1 'polypeptide(L)'
;MQEQDIQLAARCARLAEQSRHAATWLADNRETVGSECTTLQKEMRQAARFFGKCEQAARRKMCVGVFGPSQSGKSYLISALARDSRGDLLADFCGRTSDFITEINPEGGKESTGLVTRFTTTPPQGLTPEFPIRLRLLSEMDVVRVLANTYYADCEHKQMPDAEAMRSALERLTQTARQSSPGASNVTADDVEDLREYLNRNFLSKPRVQMLQQGYWTQAVSLAPLLPLSYRAELFGIIWNNQPKFQQLFLELCQALEALGNPAEADCPLEALLPRQTSIIDVALLAGLGITVVLVAVGTGLILWGGGR
;
A
#
# COMPACT_ATOMS: atom_id res chain seq x y z
N MET A 1 7.23 11.46 -20.58
CA MET A 1 6.89 12.47 -19.57
C MET A 1 7.06 13.82 -20.25
N GLN A 2 6.05 14.65 -20.25
CA GLN A 2 6.12 15.97 -20.89
C GLN A 2 6.96 16.91 -20.01
N GLU A 3 7.55 17.94 -20.61
CA GLU A 3 8.38 18.91 -19.87
C GLU A 3 7.58 19.58 -18.73
N GLN A 4 6.29 19.81 -18.95
CA GLN A 4 5.38 20.34 -17.94
C GLN A 4 5.25 19.44 -16.71
N ASP A 5 5.24 18.10 -16.88
CA ASP A 5 5.17 17.15 -15.77
C ASP A 5 6.45 17.20 -14.93
N ILE A 6 7.61 17.35 -15.59
CA ILE A 6 8.91 17.47 -14.91
C ILE A 6 8.95 18.76 -14.09
N GLN A 7 8.51 19.88 -14.67
CA GLN A 7 8.45 21.16 -13.97
C GLN A 7 7.47 21.13 -12.80
N LEU A 8 6.30 20.49 -12.98
CA LEU A 8 5.32 20.31 -11.91
C LEU A 8 5.90 19.47 -10.76
N ALA A 9 6.53 18.33 -11.08
CA ALA A 9 7.18 17.49 -10.08
C ALA A 9 8.26 18.27 -9.30
N ALA A 10 9.08 19.06 -9.98
CA ALA A 10 10.13 19.87 -9.33
C ALA A 10 9.55 20.97 -8.43
N ARG A 11 8.41 21.57 -8.81
CA ARG A 11 7.70 22.55 -7.98
C ARG A 11 7.10 21.88 -6.73
N CYS A 12 6.47 20.73 -6.90
CA CYS A 12 5.90 19.99 -5.79
C CYS A 12 7.00 19.52 -4.80
N ALA A 13 8.14 19.03 -5.30
CA ALA A 13 9.28 18.66 -4.47
C ALA A 13 9.75 19.82 -3.59
N ARG A 14 9.92 21.03 -4.19
CA ARG A 14 10.33 22.24 -3.47
C ARG A 14 9.31 22.63 -2.39
N LEU A 15 8.02 22.61 -2.73
CA LEU A 15 6.96 22.93 -1.75
C LEU A 15 6.92 21.92 -0.61
N ALA A 16 7.13 20.64 -0.89
CA ALA A 16 7.22 19.61 0.16
C ALA A 16 8.42 19.86 1.09
N GLU A 17 9.57 20.23 0.54
CA GLU A 17 10.76 20.55 1.32
C GLU A 17 10.59 21.83 2.15
N GLN A 18 10.07 22.90 1.56
CA GLN A 18 9.77 24.14 2.28
C GLN A 18 8.77 23.93 3.41
N SER A 19 7.75 23.11 3.19
CA SER A 19 6.78 22.76 4.23
C SER A 19 7.42 21.97 5.38
N ARG A 20 8.35 21.04 5.09
CA ARG A 20 9.14 20.34 6.12
C ARG A 20 10.01 21.29 6.91
N HIS A 21 10.73 22.20 6.24
CA HIS A 21 11.55 23.22 6.89
C HIS A 21 10.70 24.13 7.80
N ALA A 22 9.54 24.57 7.32
CA ALA A 22 8.61 25.37 8.10
C ALA A 22 8.12 24.62 9.35
N ALA A 23 7.79 23.31 9.21
CA ALA A 23 7.38 22.48 10.35
C ALA A 23 8.49 22.34 11.40
N THR A 24 9.76 22.21 10.97
CA THR A 24 10.92 22.16 11.87
C THR A 24 11.13 23.52 12.54
N TRP A 25 11.11 24.60 11.77
CA TRP A 25 11.25 25.96 12.33
C TRP A 25 10.19 26.27 13.38
N LEU A 26 8.93 25.89 13.14
CA LEU A 26 7.83 26.03 14.12
C LEU A 26 8.12 25.24 15.40
N ALA A 27 8.71 24.05 15.30
CA ALA A 27 9.10 23.27 16.48
C ALA A 27 10.15 23.98 17.32
N ASP A 28 11.17 24.54 16.65
CA ASP A 28 12.32 25.20 17.28
C ASP A 28 11.94 26.56 17.89
N ASN A 29 10.88 27.21 17.36
CA ASN A 29 10.43 28.54 17.79
C ASN A 29 9.07 28.50 18.54
N ARG A 30 8.78 27.40 19.20
CA ARG A 30 7.48 27.15 19.85
C ARG A 30 7.07 28.24 20.84
N GLU A 31 8.01 28.75 21.61
CA GLU A 31 7.77 29.81 22.58
C GLU A 31 7.35 31.14 21.94
N THR A 32 7.98 31.47 20.80
CA THR A 32 7.69 32.68 20.03
C THR A 32 6.34 32.61 19.32
N VAL A 33 5.99 31.46 18.75
CA VAL A 33 4.74 31.24 17.98
C VAL A 33 3.54 31.05 18.92
N GLY A 34 3.77 30.56 20.15
CA GLY A 34 2.74 30.41 21.16
C GLY A 34 1.76 29.26 20.88
N SER A 35 0.49 29.48 21.26
CA SER A 35 -0.55 28.43 21.26
C SER A 35 -0.86 27.83 19.87
N GLU A 36 -0.63 28.59 18.81
CA GLU A 36 -0.92 28.16 17.42
C GLU A 36 0.15 27.22 16.85
N CYS A 37 1.33 27.14 17.47
CA CYS A 37 2.48 26.39 16.97
C CYS A 37 2.14 24.95 16.62
N THR A 38 1.40 24.25 17.47
CA THR A 38 1.04 22.84 17.26
C THR A 38 0.13 22.66 16.04
N THR A 39 -0.83 23.56 15.83
CA THR A 39 -1.75 23.53 14.70
C THR A 39 -1.01 23.82 13.40
N LEU A 40 -0.23 24.89 13.37
CA LEU A 40 0.56 25.28 12.20
C LEU A 40 1.58 24.20 11.82
N GLN A 41 2.26 23.60 12.80
CA GLN A 41 3.20 22.52 12.55
C GLN A 41 2.51 21.31 11.91
N LYS A 42 1.31 20.95 12.37
CA LYS A 42 0.51 19.88 11.79
C LYS A 42 0.11 20.20 10.35
N GLU A 43 -0.33 21.42 10.07
CA GLU A 43 -0.67 21.86 8.71
C GLU A 43 0.52 21.82 7.76
N MET A 44 1.70 22.25 8.22
CA MET A 44 2.93 22.19 7.42
C MET A 44 3.35 20.75 7.12
N ARG A 45 3.24 19.84 8.07
CA ARG A 45 3.48 18.40 7.81
C ARG A 45 2.47 17.83 6.83
N GLN A 46 1.20 18.18 6.96
CA GLN A 46 0.16 17.75 6.01
C GLN A 46 0.41 18.28 4.60
N ALA A 47 0.82 19.56 4.47
CA ALA A 47 1.20 20.16 3.20
C ALA A 47 2.42 19.44 2.59
N ALA A 48 3.44 19.12 3.38
CA ALA A 48 4.62 18.39 2.93
C ALA A 48 4.24 17.01 2.36
N ARG A 49 3.37 16.25 3.03
CA ARG A 49 2.87 14.96 2.54
C ARG A 49 2.05 15.11 1.25
N PHE A 50 1.16 16.10 1.21
CA PHE A 50 0.35 16.39 0.03
C PHE A 50 1.21 16.69 -1.20
N PHE A 51 2.17 17.61 -1.06
CA PHE A 51 3.07 17.96 -2.18
C PHE A 51 4.00 16.80 -2.56
N GLY A 52 4.44 15.97 -1.61
CA GLY A 52 5.17 14.74 -1.92
C GLY A 52 4.36 13.75 -2.76
N LYS A 53 3.07 13.58 -2.46
CA LYS A 53 2.15 12.76 -3.27
C LYS A 53 1.93 13.36 -4.67
N CYS A 54 1.81 14.67 -4.77
CA CYS A 54 1.70 15.38 -6.05
C CYS A 54 2.96 15.23 -6.90
N GLU A 55 4.14 15.33 -6.31
CA GLU A 55 5.42 15.06 -6.97
C GLU A 55 5.46 13.65 -7.55
N GLN A 56 5.16 12.65 -6.73
CA GLN A 56 5.13 11.25 -7.18
C GLN A 56 4.12 11.02 -8.30
N ALA A 57 2.94 11.64 -8.22
CA ALA A 57 1.93 11.55 -9.26
C ALA A 57 2.40 12.20 -10.57
N ALA A 58 3.02 13.38 -10.51
CA ALA A 58 3.54 14.09 -11.68
C ALA A 58 4.70 13.34 -12.36
N ARG A 59 5.48 12.55 -11.61
CA ARG A 59 6.54 11.69 -12.16
C ARG A 59 6.03 10.42 -12.83
N ARG A 60 4.77 10.05 -12.61
CA ARG A 60 4.19 8.84 -13.20
C ARG A 60 3.71 9.10 -14.61
N LYS A 61 3.95 8.14 -15.50
CA LYS A 61 3.33 8.17 -16.83
C LYS A 61 1.82 7.97 -16.71
N MET A 62 1.08 8.68 -17.53
CA MET A 62 -0.36 8.47 -17.65
C MET A 62 -0.66 7.03 -18.04
N CYS A 63 -1.65 6.43 -17.42
CA CYS A 63 -2.11 5.08 -17.73
C CYS A 63 -3.65 5.04 -17.75
N VAL A 64 -4.19 4.10 -18.51
CA VAL A 64 -5.61 3.78 -18.49
C VAL A 64 -5.80 2.62 -17.53
N GLY A 65 -6.64 2.80 -16.50
CA GLY A 65 -7.01 1.75 -15.55
C GLY A 65 -8.30 1.06 -15.98
N VAL A 66 -8.30 -0.28 -15.98
CA VAL A 66 -9.50 -1.08 -16.22
C VAL A 66 -9.92 -1.73 -14.90
N PHE A 67 -11.13 -1.40 -14.44
CA PHE A 67 -11.67 -1.86 -13.17
C PHE A 67 -12.95 -2.66 -13.39
N GLY A 68 -13.22 -3.60 -12.50
CA GLY A 68 -14.45 -4.38 -12.51
C GLY A 68 -14.33 -5.64 -11.66
N PRO A 69 -15.47 -6.33 -11.39
CA PRO A 69 -15.49 -7.60 -10.66
C PRO A 69 -14.63 -8.67 -11.33
N SER A 70 -14.32 -9.73 -10.60
CA SER A 70 -13.72 -10.91 -11.21
C SER A 70 -14.58 -11.42 -12.37
N GLN A 71 -13.95 -11.96 -13.39
CA GLN A 71 -14.59 -12.51 -14.61
C GLN A 71 -15.50 -11.53 -15.39
N SER A 72 -15.38 -10.21 -15.18
CA SER A 72 -16.14 -9.19 -15.89
C SER A 72 -15.61 -8.87 -17.31
N GLY A 73 -14.69 -9.68 -17.86
CA GLY A 73 -14.13 -9.46 -19.19
C GLY A 73 -13.01 -8.40 -19.27
N LYS A 74 -12.42 -7.99 -18.14
CA LYS A 74 -11.33 -6.99 -18.13
C LYS A 74 -10.15 -7.38 -19.02
N SER A 75 -9.66 -8.61 -18.90
CA SER A 75 -8.54 -9.12 -19.69
C SER A 75 -8.89 -9.20 -21.18
N TYR A 76 -10.12 -9.58 -21.50
CA TYR A 76 -10.62 -9.57 -22.87
C TYR A 76 -10.67 -8.16 -23.45
N LEU A 77 -11.16 -7.17 -22.68
CA LEU A 77 -11.17 -5.78 -23.15
C LEU A 77 -9.75 -5.26 -23.44
N ILE A 78 -8.80 -5.55 -22.55
CA ILE A 78 -7.40 -5.15 -22.76
C ILE A 78 -6.83 -5.85 -24.00
N SER A 79 -7.10 -7.16 -24.16
CA SER A 79 -6.70 -7.89 -25.36
C SER A 79 -7.30 -7.28 -26.62
N ALA A 80 -8.59 -6.97 -26.64
CA ALA A 80 -9.24 -6.36 -27.77
C ALA A 80 -8.66 -4.99 -28.17
N LEU A 81 -8.13 -4.22 -27.20
CA LEU A 81 -7.54 -2.91 -27.44
C LEU A 81 -6.07 -2.96 -27.84
N ALA A 82 -5.32 -3.97 -27.40
CA ALA A 82 -3.86 -4.04 -27.52
C ALA A 82 -3.35 -5.26 -28.31
N ARG A 83 -4.26 -6.10 -28.86
CA ARG A 83 -3.91 -7.27 -29.66
C ARG A 83 -3.25 -6.89 -30.98
N ASP A 84 -2.42 -7.78 -31.47
CA ASP A 84 -1.81 -7.70 -32.80
C ASP A 84 -2.82 -8.01 -33.93
N SER A 85 -2.35 -8.03 -35.19
CA SER A 85 -3.17 -8.35 -36.37
C SER A 85 -3.69 -9.80 -36.41
N ARG A 86 -3.13 -10.71 -35.60
CA ARG A 86 -3.54 -12.09 -35.44
C ARG A 86 -4.55 -12.31 -34.33
N GLY A 87 -4.70 -11.31 -33.47
CA GLY A 87 -5.66 -11.34 -32.35
C GLY A 87 -5.01 -11.69 -31.01
N ASP A 88 -3.67 -11.79 -30.96
CA ASP A 88 -2.92 -12.17 -29.77
C ASP A 88 -2.48 -10.95 -28.98
N LEU A 89 -2.51 -11.02 -27.65
CA LEU A 89 -1.96 -10.03 -26.74
C LEU A 89 -0.55 -10.47 -26.31
N LEU A 90 0.42 -10.18 -27.16
CA LEU A 90 1.81 -10.57 -26.94
C LEU A 90 2.53 -9.60 -26.04
N ALA A 91 3.17 -10.12 -25.00
CA ALA A 91 4.07 -9.38 -24.11
C ALA A 91 5.52 -9.86 -24.31
N ASP A 92 6.44 -8.91 -24.44
CA ASP A 92 7.88 -9.22 -24.54
C ASP A 92 8.54 -9.12 -23.15
N PHE A 93 9.25 -10.18 -22.79
CA PHE A 93 9.98 -10.35 -21.54
C PHE A 93 11.48 -10.48 -21.81
N CYS A 94 12.12 -9.40 -22.23
CA CYS A 94 13.54 -9.34 -22.56
C CYS A 94 13.96 -10.34 -23.67
N GLY A 95 13.15 -10.42 -24.74
CA GLY A 95 13.37 -11.30 -25.90
C GLY A 95 12.59 -12.61 -25.85
N ARG A 96 11.90 -12.93 -24.77
CA ARG A 96 10.90 -13.99 -24.71
C ARG A 96 9.50 -13.41 -24.85
N THR A 97 8.80 -13.77 -25.89
CA THR A 97 7.42 -13.35 -26.14
C THR A 97 6.45 -14.39 -25.59
N SER A 98 5.43 -13.98 -24.86
CA SER A 98 4.36 -14.82 -24.34
C SER A 98 3.00 -14.18 -24.57
N ASP A 99 1.99 -14.98 -24.90
CA ASP A 99 0.62 -14.51 -24.98
C ASP A 99 0.01 -14.36 -23.58
N PHE A 100 -0.51 -13.17 -23.31
CA PHE A 100 -1.02 -12.86 -21.97
C PHE A 100 -2.26 -13.67 -21.61
N ILE A 101 -3.16 -13.90 -22.59
CA ILE A 101 -4.44 -14.55 -22.32
C ILE A 101 -4.28 -16.06 -22.16
N THR A 102 -3.42 -16.68 -22.97
CA THR A 102 -3.28 -18.14 -22.97
C THR A 102 -2.23 -18.66 -21.99
N GLU A 103 -1.15 -17.91 -21.76
CA GLU A 103 -0.03 -18.36 -20.93
C GLU A 103 -0.02 -17.74 -19.52
N ILE A 104 -0.32 -16.43 -19.41
CA ILE A 104 -0.19 -15.71 -18.13
C ILE A 104 -1.52 -15.66 -17.37
N ASN A 105 -2.62 -15.43 -18.08
CA ASN A 105 -3.95 -15.33 -17.50
C ASN A 105 -4.97 -16.21 -18.26
N PRO A 106 -4.76 -17.53 -18.33
CA PRO A 106 -5.62 -18.43 -19.07
C PRO A 106 -7.05 -18.44 -18.54
N GLU A 107 -8.01 -18.62 -19.44
CA GLU A 107 -9.41 -18.83 -19.09
C GLU A 107 -9.56 -20.14 -18.29
N GLY A 108 -10.27 -20.09 -17.20
CA GLY A 108 -10.60 -21.27 -16.38
C GLY A 108 -10.46 -21.00 -14.90
N GLY A 109 -11.53 -21.09 -14.17
CA GLY A 109 -11.81 -21.21 -12.73
C GLY A 109 -10.79 -20.86 -11.64
N LYS A 110 -9.57 -20.55 -11.96
CA LYS A 110 -8.52 -20.10 -11.05
C LYS A 110 -8.30 -18.62 -11.29
N GLU A 111 -8.62 -17.80 -10.33
CA GLU A 111 -8.33 -16.37 -10.41
C GLU A 111 -6.81 -16.14 -10.35
N SER A 112 -6.23 -15.86 -11.49
CA SER A 112 -4.85 -15.34 -11.59
C SER A 112 -4.74 -13.86 -11.14
N THR A 113 -5.84 -13.28 -10.66
CA THR A 113 -6.03 -11.85 -10.45
C THR A 113 -5.60 -11.34 -9.07
N GLY A 114 -4.74 -12.05 -8.35
CA GLY A 114 -4.05 -11.51 -7.17
C GLY A 114 -3.03 -10.42 -7.51
N LEU A 115 -2.70 -10.24 -8.80
CA LEU A 115 -1.73 -9.28 -9.28
C LEU A 115 -2.40 -8.18 -10.10
N VAL A 116 -2.08 -6.94 -9.78
CA VAL A 116 -2.40 -5.81 -10.65
C VAL A 116 -1.33 -5.71 -11.73
N THR A 117 -1.72 -5.84 -12.97
CA THR A 117 -0.81 -5.96 -14.11
C THR A 117 -0.82 -4.70 -15.00
N ARG A 118 0.34 -4.11 -15.37
CA ARG A 118 0.44 -2.91 -16.22
C ARG A 118 1.13 -3.20 -17.55
N PHE A 119 0.49 -2.97 -18.67
CA PHE A 119 1.11 -2.98 -20.00
C PHE A 119 1.78 -1.63 -20.30
N THR A 120 2.98 -1.65 -20.85
CA THR A 120 3.70 -0.42 -21.27
C THR A 120 4.50 -0.69 -22.54
N THR A 121 4.60 0.29 -23.39
CA THR A 121 5.50 0.27 -24.54
C THR A 121 6.93 0.73 -24.18
N THR A 122 7.17 1.07 -22.93
CA THR A 122 8.48 1.50 -22.45
C THR A 122 8.86 0.67 -21.23
N PRO A 123 9.64 -0.39 -21.41
CA PRO A 123 10.04 -1.27 -20.32
C PRO A 123 10.90 -0.52 -19.27
N PRO A 124 10.88 -0.94 -18.00
CA PRO A 124 11.82 -0.48 -17.00
C PRO A 124 13.26 -0.76 -17.44
N GLN A 125 14.19 0.12 -17.08
CA GLN A 125 15.61 -0.11 -17.36
C GLN A 125 16.20 -1.14 -16.38
N GLY A 126 17.22 -1.87 -16.83
CA GLY A 126 17.99 -2.81 -16.01
C GLY A 126 17.40 -4.22 -15.90
N LEU A 127 16.27 -4.51 -16.56
CA LEU A 127 15.75 -5.86 -16.64
C LEU A 127 16.67 -6.77 -17.48
N THR A 128 16.70 -8.04 -17.14
CA THR A 128 17.50 -9.07 -17.81
C THR A 128 16.61 -10.23 -18.28
N PRO A 129 17.07 -11.09 -19.23
CA PRO A 129 16.30 -12.27 -19.60
C PRO A 129 16.01 -13.25 -18.45
N GLU A 130 16.85 -13.25 -17.40
CA GLU A 130 16.66 -14.05 -16.20
C GLU A 130 15.62 -13.42 -15.25
N PHE A 131 15.60 -12.09 -15.17
CA PHE A 131 14.66 -11.31 -14.34
C PHE A 131 13.95 -10.26 -15.19
N PRO A 132 13.01 -10.69 -16.08
CA PRO A 132 12.39 -9.81 -17.07
C PRO A 132 11.21 -9.01 -16.54
N ILE A 133 10.87 -9.15 -15.25
CA ILE A 133 9.69 -8.58 -14.64
C ILE A 133 10.08 -7.75 -13.43
N ARG A 134 9.59 -6.53 -13.36
CA ARG A 134 9.68 -5.68 -12.18
C ARG A 134 8.38 -5.71 -11.40
N LEU A 135 8.44 -6.16 -10.16
CA LEU A 135 7.35 -6.10 -9.18
C LEU A 135 7.46 -4.80 -8.39
N ARG A 136 6.33 -4.13 -8.18
CA ARG A 136 6.20 -3.15 -7.12
C ARG A 136 5.61 -3.84 -5.89
N LEU A 137 6.35 -3.84 -4.81
CA LEU A 137 5.93 -4.47 -3.58
C LEU A 137 5.04 -3.55 -2.75
N LEU A 138 4.18 -4.15 -1.94
CA LEU A 138 3.41 -3.42 -0.93
C LEU A 138 4.37 -2.96 0.17
N SER A 139 4.15 -1.77 0.68
CA SER A 139 4.73 -1.37 1.96
C SER A 139 3.93 -2.00 3.12
N GLU A 140 4.50 -2.02 4.32
CA GLU A 140 3.78 -2.43 5.53
C GLU A 140 2.46 -1.65 5.69
N MET A 141 2.49 -0.35 5.40
CA MET A 141 1.29 0.49 5.48
C MET A 141 0.27 0.21 4.39
N ASP A 142 0.69 -0.29 3.24
CA ASP A 142 -0.25 -0.78 2.23
C ASP A 142 -0.94 -2.06 2.69
N VAL A 143 -0.21 -2.96 3.36
CA VAL A 143 -0.80 -4.16 3.99
C VAL A 143 -1.82 -3.74 5.05
N VAL A 144 -1.51 -2.79 5.94
CA VAL A 144 -2.47 -2.26 6.92
C VAL A 144 -3.71 -1.70 6.25
N ARG A 145 -3.57 -0.92 5.16
CA ARG A 145 -4.71 -0.36 4.42
C ARG A 145 -5.59 -1.44 3.80
N VAL A 146 -4.97 -2.45 3.17
CA VAL A 146 -5.70 -3.57 2.56
C VAL A 146 -6.50 -4.32 3.62
N LEU A 147 -5.87 -4.69 4.73
CA LEU A 147 -6.54 -5.38 5.84
C LEU A 147 -7.66 -4.56 6.46
N ALA A 148 -7.43 -3.25 6.68
CA ALA A 148 -8.46 -2.36 7.19
C ALA A 148 -9.65 -2.23 6.22
N ASN A 149 -9.40 -2.13 4.91
CA ASN A 149 -10.45 -2.11 3.90
C ASN A 149 -11.32 -3.37 3.97
N THR A 150 -10.69 -4.54 3.95
CA THR A 150 -11.39 -5.82 4.05
C THR A 150 -12.19 -5.88 5.34
N TYR A 151 -11.59 -5.49 6.47
CA TYR A 151 -12.29 -5.49 7.75
C TYR A 151 -13.54 -4.61 7.72
N TYR A 152 -13.44 -3.37 7.23
CA TYR A 152 -14.55 -2.42 7.28
C TYR A 152 -15.58 -2.57 6.14
N ALA A 153 -15.19 -3.08 4.99
CA ALA A 153 -16.06 -3.24 3.83
C ALA A 153 -16.73 -4.63 3.76
N ASP A 154 -15.97 -5.68 4.05
CA ASP A 154 -16.37 -7.05 3.71
C ASP A 154 -16.73 -7.91 4.94
N CYS A 155 -16.33 -7.47 6.16
CA CYS A 155 -16.63 -8.23 7.37
C CYS A 155 -17.87 -7.74 8.11
N GLU A 156 -18.63 -8.67 8.68
CA GLU A 156 -19.72 -8.34 9.62
C GLU A 156 -19.16 -7.97 11.00
N HIS A 157 -19.53 -6.82 11.53
CA HIS A 157 -19.10 -6.32 12.82
C HIS A 157 -20.15 -6.60 13.91
N LYS A 158 -20.06 -7.75 14.57
CA LYS A 158 -20.98 -8.13 15.68
C LYS A 158 -20.53 -7.60 17.04
N GLN A 159 -19.24 -7.23 17.18
CA GLN A 159 -18.70 -6.78 18.45
C GLN A 159 -18.62 -5.25 18.49
N MET A 160 -19.11 -4.68 19.58
CA MET A 160 -18.93 -3.25 19.85
C MET A 160 -17.46 -2.92 20.12
N PRO A 161 -16.99 -1.73 19.72
CA PRO A 161 -15.64 -1.28 20.04
C PRO A 161 -15.45 -1.18 21.58
N ASP A 162 -14.30 -1.67 22.05
CA ASP A 162 -13.91 -1.62 23.45
C ASP A 162 -12.79 -0.57 23.63
N ALA A 163 -13.14 0.60 24.16
CA ALA A 163 -12.22 1.70 24.37
C ALA A 163 -11.26 1.45 25.55
N GLU A 164 -11.64 0.63 26.52
CA GLU A 164 -10.79 0.34 27.68
C GLU A 164 -9.71 -0.68 27.30
N ALA A 165 -10.08 -1.72 26.57
CA ALA A 165 -9.11 -2.66 26.00
C ALA A 165 -8.10 -1.96 25.07
N MET A 166 -8.55 -0.99 24.27
CA MET A 166 -7.67 -0.16 23.45
C MET A 166 -6.67 0.62 24.30
N ARG A 167 -7.12 1.32 25.35
CA ARG A 167 -6.24 2.09 26.24
C ARG A 167 -5.21 1.21 26.92
N SER A 168 -5.63 0.08 27.49
CA SER A 168 -4.73 -0.87 28.14
C SER A 168 -3.67 -1.43 27.18
N ALA A 169 -4.04 -1.71 25.94
CA ALA A 169 -3.09 -2.16 24.91
C ALA A 169 -2.06 -1.05 24.57
N LEU A 170 -2.51 0.19 24.41
CA LEU A 170 -1.64 1.32 24.12
C LEU A 170 -0.67 1.63 25.28
N GLU A 171 -1.10 1.49 26.51
CA GLU A 171 -0.23 1.64 27.71
C GLU A 171 0.90 0.60 27.72
N ARG A 172 0.57 -0.67 27.47
CA ARG A 172 1.58 -1.75 27.35
C ARG A 172 2.58 -1.47 26.22
N LEU A 173 2.08 -1.09 25.03
CA LEU A 173 2.92 -0.76 23.88
C LEU A 173 3.82 0.44 24.14
N THR A 174 3.34 1.44 24.90
CA THR A 174 4.14 2.59 25.32
C THR A 174 5.30 2.16 26.21
N GLN A 175 5.09 1.24 27.14
CA GLN A 175 6.16 0.69 27.98
C GLN A 175 7.19 -0.06 27.14
N THR A 176 6.75 -0.87 26.17
CA THR A 176 7.62 -1.60 25.25
C THR A 176 8.46 -0.64 24.39
N ALA A 177 7.84 0.41 23.85
CA ALA A 177 8.54 1.39 23.02
C ALA A 177 9.66 2.13 23.77
N ARG A 178 9.50 2.36 25.09
CA ARG A 178 10.55 2.96 25.94
C ARG A 178 11.80 2.08 26.09
N GLN A 179 11.65 0.77 25.89
CA GLN A 179 12.72 -0.21 26.00
C GLN A 179 13.32 -0.58 24.61
N SER A 180 12.68 -0.14 23.54
CA SER A 180 13.12 -0.43 22.17
C SER A 180 14.15 0.59 21.69
N SER A 181 15.12 0.14 20.91
CA SER A 181 16.08 1.06 20.27
C SER A 181 15.45 1.77 19.08
N PRO A 182 15.70 3.08 18.88
CA PRO A 182 15.28 3.78 17.67
C PRO A 182 15.85 3.13 16.41
N GLY A 183 15.05 3.00 15.38
CA GLY A 183 15.49 2.46 14.08
C GLY A 183 14.99 1.06 13.73
N ALA A 184 14.16 0.45 14.56
CA ALA A 184 13.63 -0.89 14.32
C ALA A 184 12.48 -0.96 13.30
N SER A 185 12.00 0.17 12.76
CA SER A 185 10.80 0.22 11.93
C SER A 185 11.01 1.00 10.62
N ASN A 186 10.43 0.47 9.53
CA ASN A 186 10.32 1.19 8.25
C ASN A 186 9.05 2.07 8.19
N VAL A 187 8.25 2.08 9.25
CA VAL A 187 7.03 2.90 9.35
C VAL A 187 7.39 4.23 9.99
N THR A 188 7.01 5.31 9.33
CA THR A 188 7.20 6.67 9.83
C THR A 188 5.92 7.23 10.49
N ALA A 189 6.06 8.28 11.28
CA ALA A 189 4.94 9.01 11.84
C ALA A 189 3.98 9.54 10.75
N ASP A 190 4.54 9.99 9.62
CA ASP A 190 3.77 10.49 8.48
C ASP A 190 2.95 9.39 7.81
N ASP A 191 3.47 8.16 7.74
CA ASP A 191 2.73 7.01 7.20
C ASP A 191 1.48 6.69 8.04
N VAL A 192 1.60 6.79 9.36
CA VAL A 192 0.48 6.56 10.28
C VAL A 192 -0.56 7.69 10.20
N GLU A 193 -0.14 8.95 10.05
CA GLU A 193 -1.05 10.06 9.79
C GLU A 193 -1.77 9.90 8.44
N ASP A 194 -1.09 9.45 7.40
CA ASP A 194 -1.69 9.12 6.11
C ASP A 194 -2.73 8.00 6.21
N LEU A 195 -2.47 6.98 7.02
CA LEU A 195 -3.45 5.91 7.31
C LEU A 195 -4.67 6.48 8.03
N ARG A 196 -4.46 7.33 9.05
CA ARG A 196 -5.54 8.02 9.75
C ARG A 196 -6.43 8.81 8.81
N GLU A 197 -5.83 9.64 7.94
CA GLU A 197 -6.55 10.43 6.95
C GLU A 197 -7.35 9.53 5.99
N TYR A 198 -6.74 8.42 5.57
CA TYR A 198 -7.38 7.43 4.71
C TYR A 198 -8.61 6.79 5.36
N LEU A 199 -8.49 6.30 6.60
CA LEU A 199 -9.59 5.66 7.31
C LEU A 199 -10.72 6.66 7.63
N ASN A 200 -10.38 7.88 7.99
CA ASN A 200 -11.37 8.92 8.22
C ASN A 200 -12.15 9.28 6.95
N ARG A 201 -11.48 9.37 5.81
CA ARG A 201 -12.13 9.68 4.54
C ARG A 201 -13.11 8.60 4.10
N ASN A 202 -12.76 7.32 4.33
CA ASN A 202 -13.50 6.20 3.77
C ASN A 202 -14.46 5.53 4.76
N PHE A 203 -14.16 5.57 6.07
CA PHE A 203 -14.84 4.74 7.08
C PHE A 203 -15.22 5.50 8.36
N LEU A 204 -15.27 6.83 8.37
CA LEU A 204 -15.58 7.62 9.57
C LEU A 204 -16.96 7.29 10.18
N SER A 205 -17.89 6.79 9.38
CA SER A 205 -19.21 6.35 9.86
C SER A 205 -19.16 5.05 10.70
N LYS A 206 -18.08 4.30 10.64
CA LYS A 206 -17.94 3.04 11.40
C LYS A 206 -17.61 3.33 12.87
N PRO A 207 -18.33 2.74 13.84
CA PRO A 207 -18.16 3.03 15.27
C PRO A 207 -16.72 2.83 15.76
N ARG A 208 -16.02 1.83 15.25
CA ARG A 208 -14.61 1.60 15.60
C ARG A 208 -13.69 2.71 15.13
N VAL A 209 -13.86 3.22 13.90
CA VAL A 209 -13.07 4.34 13.40
C VAL A 209 -13.32 5.61 14.22
N GLN A 210 -14.55 5.82 14.69
CA GLN A 210 -14.88 6.92 15.62
C GLN A 210 -14.18 6.72 16.96
N MET A 211 -14.16 5.50 17.51
CA MET A 211 -13.44 5.19 18.75
C MET A 211 -11.92 5.47 18.62
N LEU A 212 -11.31 5.12 17.49
CA LEU A 212 -9.89 5.38 17.24
C LEU A 212 -9.53 6.87 17.31
N GLN A 213 -10.50 7.79 17.12
CA GLN A 213 -10.26 9.23 17.29
C GLN A 213 -10.04 9.62 18.77
N GLN A 214 -10.40 8.74 19.70
CA GLN A 214 -10.31 8.99 21.15
C GLN A 214 -8.91 8.65 21.72
N GLY A 215 -7.85 9.05 21.01
CA GLY A 215 -6.47 8.96 21.51
C GLY A 215 -5.59 7.90 20.85
N TYR A 216 -6.15 6.93 20.10
CA TYR A 216 -5.35 5.92 19.40
C TYR A 216 -4.33 6.55 18.46
N TRP A 217 -4.75 7.46 17.58
CA TRP A 217 -3.88 8.02 16.54
C TRP A 217 -2.71 8.82 17.10
N THR A 218 -2.93 9.57 18.18
CA THR A 218 -1.86 10.35 18.83
C THR A 218 -0.75 9.43 19.33
N GLN A 219 -1.12 8.28 19.88
CA GLN A 219 -0.15 7.28 20.35
C GLN A 219 0.43 6.46 19.18
N ALA A 220 -0.39 6.02 18.23
CA ALA A 220 0.07 5.23 17.11
C ALA A 220 1.14 5.97 16.26
N VAL A 221 0.97 7.27 16.02
CA VAL A 221 1.94 8.12 15.32
C VAL A 221 3.31 8.13 16.02
N SER A 222 3.33 8.14 17.34
CA SER A 222 4.58 8.17 18.11
C SER A 222 5.16 6.79 18.36
N LEU A 223 4.32 5.75 18.46
CA LEU A 223 4.75 4.39 18.81
C LEU A 223 5.21 3.56 17.60
N ALA A 224 4.50 3.63 16.47
CA ALA A 224 4.77 2.78 15.32
C ALA A 224 6.23 2.84 14.83
N PRO A 225 6.89 4.02 14.75
CA PRO A 225 8.29 4.11 14.35
C PRO A 225 9.28 3.45 15.32
N LEU A 226 8.88 3.24 16.57
CA LEU A 226 9.75 2.74 17.64
C LEU A 226 9.56 1.24 17.91
N LEU A 227 8.43 0.68 17.50
CA LEU A 227 8.06 -0.69 17.84
C LEU A 227 8.64 -1.71 16.85
N PRO A 228 9.12 -2.86 17.33
CA PRO A 228 9.37 -4.04 16.49
C PRO A 228 8.09 -4.55 15.80
N LEU A 229 8.22 -5.29 14.69
CA LEU A 229 7.10 -5.76 13.88
C LEU A 229 6.02 -6.49 14.71
N SER A 230 6.40 -7.36 15.62
CA SER A 230 5.44 -8.10 16.47
C SER A 230 4.53 -7.18 17.29
N TYR A 231 5.08 -6.10 17.82
CA TYR A 231 4.33 -5.09 18.58
C TYR A 231 3.58 -4.10 17.66
N ARG A 232 4.10 -3.84 16.46
CA ARG A 232 3.33 -3.11 15.44
C ARG A 232 2.10 -3.91 15.00
N ALA A 233 2.19 -5.24 14.94
CA ALA A 233 1.04 -6.11 14.71
C ALA A 233 -0.04 -5.97 15.80
N GLU A 234 0.35 -5.82 17.07
CA GLU A 234 -0.60 -5.50 18.14
C GLU A 234 -1.18 -4.10 18.00
N LEU A 235 -0.35 -3.10 17.70
CA LEU A 235 -0.77 -1.73 17.52
C LEU A 235 -1.80 -1.60 16.39
N PHE A 236 -1.49 -2.09 15.20
CA PHE A 236 -2.40 -2.06 14.05
C PHE A 236 -3.56 -3.04 14.19
N GLY A 237 -3.38 -4.12 14.98
CA GLY A 237 -4.44 -5.06 15.34
C GLY A 237 -5.66 -4.39 15.95
N ILE A 238 -5.48 -3.29 16.68
CA ILE A 238 -6.57 -2.49 17.26
C ILE A 238 -7.53 -1.98 16.15
N ILE A 239 -7.03 -1.68 14.96
CA ILE A 239 -7.83 -1.19 13.82
C ILE A 239 -8.90 -2.22 13.42
N TRP A 240 -8.55 -3.50 13.38
CA TRP A 240 -9.44 -4.62 13.03
C TRP A 240 -9.84 -5.49 14.22
N ASN A 241 -9.93 -4.88 15.40
CA ASN A 241 -10.41 -5.55 16.61
C ASN A 241 -9.61 -6.79 17.03
N ASN A 242 -8.31 -6.78 16.81
CA ASN A 242 -7.40 -7.90 17.11
C ASN A 242 -7.87 -9.24 16.53
N GLN A 243 -8.53 -9.22 15.37
CA GLN A 243 -8.94 -10.43 14.68
C GLN A 243 -7.72 -11.31 14.39
N PRO A 244 -7.66 -12.56 14.92
CA PRO A 244 -6.43 -13.36 14.85
C PRO A 244 -5.96 -13.65 13.43
N LYS A 245 -6.88 -13.89 12.51
CA LYS A 245 -6.54 -14.15 11.09
C LYS A 245 -5.92 -12.94 10.39
N PHE A 246 -6.42 -11.73 10.67
CA PHE A 246 -5.85 -10.50 10.14
C PHE A 246 -4.46 -10.24 10.71
N GLN A 247 -4.29 -10.50 12.00
CA GLN A 247 -3.01 -10.32 12.68
C GLN A 247 -1.94 -11.29 12.17
N GLN A 248 -2.33 -12.56 11.99
CA GLN A 248 -1.47 -13.58 11.40
C GLN A 248 -1.04 -13.19 9.99
N LEU A 249 -2.01 -12.83 9.12
CA LEU A 249 -1.71 -12.43 7.75
C LEU A 249 -0.84 -11.18 7.67
N PHE A 250 -1.08 -10.18 8.53
CA PHE A 250 -0.21 -9.01 8.64
C PHE A 250 1.23 -9.41 8.95
N LEU A 251 1.43 -10.27 9.97
CA LEU A 251 2.77 -10.73 10.35
C LEU A 251 3.45 -11.52 9.23
N GLU A 252 2.77 -12.46 8.60
CA GLU A 252 3.32 -13.27 7.51
C GLU A 252 3.77 -12.41 6.33
N LEU A 253 2.94 -11.46 5.89
CA LEU A 253 3.26 -10.58 4.78
C LEU A 253 4.41 -9.62 5.12
N CYS A 254 4.37 -9.00 6.31
CA CYS A 254 5.40 -8.06 6.71
C CYS A 254 6.74 -8.74 7.02
N GLN A 255 6.75 -9.95 7.57
CA GLN A 255 7.97 -10.76 7.72
C GLN A 255 8.58 -11.11 6.37
N ALA A 256 7.76 -11.45 5.37
CA ALA A 256 8.26 -11.69 4.02
C ALA A 256 8.87 -10.42 3.40
N LEU A 257 8.23 -9.25 3.61
CA LEU A 257 8.79 -7.97 3.16
C LEU A 257 10.10 -7.62 3.87
N GLU A 258 10.18 -7.84 5.19
CA GLU A 258 11.42 -7.63 5.96
C GLU A 258 12.54 -8.57 5.50
N ALA A 259 12.25 -9.84 5.20
CA ALA A 259 13.22 -10.80 4.67
C ALA A 259 13.78 -10.39 3.31
N LEU A 260 13.01 -9.64 2.52
CA LEU A 260 13.46 -9.03 1.26
C LEU A 260 14.19 -7.68 1.47
N GLY A 261 14.26 -7.17 2.69
CA GLY A 261 14.84 -5.86 2.99
C GLY A 261 13.88 -4.68 2.72
N ASN A 262 12.57 -4.94 2.65
CA ASN A 262 11.51 -3.95 2.39
C ASN A 262 11.74 -3.08 1.12
N PRO A 263 12.13 -3.64 -0.02
CA PRO A 263 12.33 -2.84 -1.22
C PRO A 263 10.98 -2.38 -1.78
N ALA A 264 10.96 -1.20 -2.39
CA ALA A 264 9.77 -0.72 -3.10
C ALA A 264 9.50 -1.50 -4.40
N GLU A 265 10.56 -2.03 -5.00
CA GLU A 265 10.52 -2.79 -6.25
C GLU A 265 11.46 -3.99 -6.17
N ALA A 266 11.13 -5.07 -6.86
CA ALA A 266 11.95 -6.26 -7.00
C ALA A 266 11.86 -6.80 -8.43
N ASP A 267 12.97 -7.25 -8.99
CA ASP A 267 12.97 -7.93 -10.28
C ASP A 267 12.81 -9.44 -10.05
N CYS A 268 12.01 -10.09 -10.88
CA CYS A 268 11.69 -11.49 -10.70
C CYS A 268 11.65 -12.25 -12.04
N PRO A 269 11.84 -13.59 -12.01
CA PRO A 269 11.73 -14.44 -13.20
C PRO A 269 10.28 -14.53 -13.69
N LEU A 270 10.10 -14.87 -14.97
CA LEU A 270 8.78 -14.97 -15.62
C LEU A 270 7.86 -15.97 -14.91
N GLU A 271 8.42 -16.99 -14.32
CA GLU A 271 7.70 -18.02 -13.55
C GLU A 271 6.88 -17.44 -12.38
N ALA A 272 7.23 -16.25 -11.91
CA ALA A 272 6.46 -15.55 -10.85
C ALA A 272 5.07 -15.09 -11.33
N LEU A 273 4.88 -14.88 -12.66
CA LEU A 273 3.59 -14.50 -13.25
C LEU A 273 2.78 -15.71 -13.71
N LEU A 274 3.42 -16.85 -13.92
CA LEU A 274 2.73 -18.02 -14.45
C LEU A 274 1.78 -18.61 -13.39
N PRO A 275 0.60 -19.13 -13.80
CA PRO A 275 -0.32 -19.79 -12.89
C PRO A 275 0.36 -20.96 -12.18
N ARG A 276 0.41 -20.94 -10.85
CA ARG A 276 1.00 -22.00 -10.04
C ARG A 276 -0.10 -22.72 -9.26
N GLN A 277 0.09 -24.02 -8.99
CA GLN A 277 -0.77 -24.78 -8.08
C GLN A 277 -0.56 -24.38 -6.62
N THR A 278 0.60 -23.83 -6.30
CA THR A 278 0.99 -23.31 -4.98
C THR A 278 1.60 -21.92 -5.14
N SER A 279 0.79 -20.88 -5.17
CA SER A 279 1.30 -19.52 -4.97
C SER A 279 1.56 -19.32 -3.47
N ILE A 280 2.62 -18.57 -3.12
CA ILE A 280 2.92 -18.15 -1.73
C ILE A 280 1.72 -17.40 -1.12
N ILE A 281 0.85 -16.87 -1.96
CA ILE A 281 -0.43 -16.32 -1.58
C ILE A 281 -1.48 -17.33 -2.05
N ASP A 282 -1.97 -18.14 -1.13
CA ASP A 282 -3.13 -18.96 -1.39
C ASP A 282 -4.35 -18.03 -1.51
N VAL A 283 -4.69 -17.70 -2.77
CA VAL A 283 -5.86 -16.85 -3.08
C VAL A 283 -7.15 -17.46 -2.52
N ALA A 284 -7.21 -18.80 -2.39
CA ALA A 284 -8.35 -19.47 -1.76
C ALA A 284 -8.40 -19.20 -0.25
N LEU A 285 -7.25 -19.14 0.43
CA LEU A 285 -7.19 -18.72 1.84
C LEU A 285 -7.63 -17.25 1.99
N LEU A 286 -7.21 -16.39 1.08
CA LEU A 286 -7.57 -14.98 1.07
C LEU A 286 -9.05 -14.76 0.71
N ALA A 287 -9.57 -15.49 -0.28
CA ALA A 287 -10.99 -15.48 -0.63
C ALA A 287 -11.87 -16.04 0.51
N GLY A 288 -11.41 -17.09 1.20
CA GLY A 288 -12.08 -17.61 2.40
C GLY A 288 -12.10 -16.65 3.60
N LEU A 289 -11.25 -15.61 3.56
CA LEU A 289 -11.23 -14.49 4.52
C LEU A 289 -12.01 -13.27 4.01
N GLY A 290 -12.58 -13.32 2.80
CA GLY A 290 -13.15 -12.12 2.13
C GLY A 290 -12.08 -11.11 1.70
N ILE A 291 -10.82 -11.52 1.58
CA ILE A 291 -9.69 -10.63 1.29
C ILE A 291 -9.34 -10.74 -0.19
N THR A 292 -9.51 -9.66 -0.93
CA THR A 292 -8.91 -9.50 -2.25
C THR A 292 -7.52 -8.88 -2.08
N VAL A 293 -6.48 -9.69 -2.02
CA VAL A 293 -5.10 -9.20 -1.97
C VAL A 293 -4.67 -8.78 -3.37
N VAL A 294 -4.28 -7.53 -3.46
CA VAL A 294 -3.71 -6.94 -4.65
C VAL A 294 -2.20 -6.92 -4.48
N LEU A 295 -1.51 -7.93 -5.00
CA LEU A 295 -0.07 -7.85 -5.28
C LEU A 295 0.12 -7.07 -6.57
N VAL A 296 0.88 -5.98 -6.49
CA VAL A 296 1.17 -5.14 -7.64
C VAL A 296 2.46 -5.63 -8.30
N ALA A 297 2.32 -6.37 -9.40
CA ALA A 297 3.45 -6.70 -10.25
C ALA A 297 3.59 -5.66 -11.36
N VAL A 298 4.79 -5.11 -11.52
CA VAL A 298 5.18 -4.28 -12.64
C VAL A 298 6.09 -5.12 -13.52
N GLY A 299 5.51 -5.86 -14.43
CA GLY A 299 6.29 -6.43 -15.54
C GLY A 299 6.63 -5.38 -16.56
N THR A 300 7.49 -5.67 -17.53
CA THR A 300 7.71 -4.81 -18.69
C THR A 300 6.38 -4.51 -19.35
N GLY A 301 5.64 -3.70 -18.71
CA GLY A 301 4.39 -3.32 -19.21
C GLY A 301 3.18 -3.43 -18.38
N LEU A 302 3.16 -3.68 -17.13
CA LEU A 302 1.84 -3.95 -16.60
C LEU A 302 1.62 -3.49 -15.17
N ILE A 303 0.78 -2.50 -14.91
CA ILE A 303 0.21 -2.24 -13.58
C ILE A 303 -1.31 -2.21 -13.69
N LEU A 304 -2.00 -2.97 -12.85
CA LEU A 304 -3.42 -2.84 -12.58
C LEU A 304 -3.65 -2.46 -11.12
N TRP A 305 -4.61 -1.61 -10.87
CA TRP A 305 -5.05 -1.24 -9.54
C TRP A 305 -6.41 -1.89 -9.27
N GLY A 306 -6.49 -2.77 -8.29
CA GLY A 306 -7.76 -3.31 -7.84
C GLY A 306 -8.30 -2.47 -6.70
N GLY A 307 -9.36 -1.71 -6.96
CA GLY A 307 -10.20 -1.12 -5.93
C GLY A 307 -11.24 -2.15 -5.53
N GLY A 308 -11.18 -2.66 -4.30
CA GLY A 308 -12.34 -3.27 -3.68
C GLY A 308 -13.46 -2.25 -3.52
N ARG A 309 -14.70 -2.72 -3.57
CA ARG A 309 -15.92 -1.92 -3.34
C ARG A 309 -15.94 -1.33 -1.96
#